data_440b57d039880541f0826cd008e964bf
#
_entry.id   440b57d039880541f0826cd008e964bf
#
_cell.length_a   1.000
_cell.length_b   1.000
_cell.length_c   1.000
_cell.angle_alpha   90.00
_cell.angle_beta   90.00
_cell.angle_gamma   90.00
#
_symmetry.space_group_name_H-M   'P 1'
#
loop_
_entity.id
_entity.type
_entity.pdbx_description
1 polymer ?
#
loop_
_entity_poly.entity_id
_entity_poly.type
_entity_poly.pdbx_seq_one_letter_code
_entity_poly.pdbx_strand_id
1 'polypeptide(L)'
;QHFYLDHPGYVQFGEHLPTYKPKPTPDVYSDLVFSEGDSKTLQLNFLTPHGKWHMHSTYADNHRMSTLSRGCEPFWINDKDAASIEIEDNDWVEVHNDHGVVVTRAAVSARIPRGICIIYHSPERTYSVPKSPLRKNRRAGGHNSLTRTRLKPNLMVGGYGQFTYHFNYWGPTGCNRDTHILVRKCPELVW
;
A
#
# COMPACT_ATOMS: atom_id res chain seq x y z
N GLN A 1 21.74 -15.61 10.73
CA GLN A 1 20.98 -14.76 11.70
C GLN A 1 21.46 -14.94 13.14
N HIS A 2 21.87 -16.11 13.55
CA HIS A 2 22.31 -16.34 14.94
C HIS A 2 23.53 -15.50 15.37
N PHE A 3 24.32 -15.01 14.44
CA PHE A 3 25.43 -14.10 14.74
C PHE A 3 25.02 -12.75 15.34
N TYR A 4 23.75 -12.42 15.24
CA TYR A 4 23.24 -11.11 15.64
C TYR A 4 22.19 -11.18 16.75
N LEU A 5 22.01 -12.36 17.37
CA LEU A 5 20.98 -12.55 18.39
C LEU A 5 21.17 -11.64 19.61
N ASP A 6 22.42 -11.36 19.94
CA ASP A 6 22.82 -10.50 21.06
C ASP A 6 23.17 -9.07 20.63
N HIS A 7 23.02 -8.75 19.35
CA HIS A 7 23.30 -7.39 18.87
C HIS A 7 22.37 -6.39 19.57
N PRO A 8 22.90 -5.27 20.14
CA PRO A 8 22.09 -4.32 20.92
C PRO A 8 20.83 -3.84 20.18
N GLY A 9 20.92 -3.63 18.88
CA GLY A 9 19.78 -3.24 18.06
C GLY A 9 18.68 -4.29 17.99
N TYR A 10 19.02 -5.57 17.89
CA TYR A 10 18.01 -6.64 17.92
C TYR A 10 17.33 -6.72 19.28
N VAL A 11 18.12 -6.62 20.35
CA VAL A 11 17.60 -6.64 21.73
C VAL A 11 16.70 -5.44 21.98
N GLN A 12 17.16 -4.25 21.60
CA GLN A 12 16.43 -3.00 21.81
C GLN A 12 15.05 -2.99 21.13
N PHE A 13 14.95 -3.58 19.92
CA PHE A 13 13.69 -3.61 19.15
C PHE A 13 12.94 -4.92 19.29
N GLY A 14 13.41 -5.85 20.12
CA GLY A 14 12.77 -7.14 20.33
C GLY A 14 12.78 -8.02 19.09
N GLU A 15 13.80 -7.92 18.24
CA GLU A 15 13.90 -8.61 16.95
C GLU A 15 14.89 -9.78 16.94
N HIS A 16 15.39 -10.17 18.09
CA HIS A 16 16.36 -11.25 18.23
C HIS A 16 15.74 -12.65 18.09
N LEU A 17 14.44 -12.75 18.27
CA LEU A 17 13.68 -14.00 18.06
C LEU A 17 12.44 -13.73 17.21
N PRO A 18 12.02 -14.68 16.38
CA PRO A 18 10.76 -14.59 15.67
C PRO A 18 9.58 -14.53 16.65
N THR A 19 8.88 -13.41 16.69
CA THR A 19 7.70 -13.22 17.52
C THR A 19 6.54 -12.71 16.66
N TYR A 20 5.33 -13.15 16.99
CA TYR A 20 4.16 -12.62 16.33
C TYR A 20 3.95 -11.15 16.72
N LYS A 21 3.76 -10.31 15.71
CA LYS A 21 3.37 -8.91 15.87
C LYS A 21 2.07 -8.69 15.11
N PRO A 22 1.00 -8.22 15.76
CA PRO A 22 -0.27 -8.00 15.10
C PRO A 22 -0.13 -6.93 14.03
N LYS A 23 -0.96 -7.02 13.00
CA LYS A 23 -1.08 -5.97 12.00
C LYS A 23 -1.64 -4.72 12.66
N PRO A 24 -1.08 -3.54 12.36
CA PRO A 24 -1.72 -2.30 12.79
C PRO A 24 -3.07 -2.15 12.11
N THR A 25 -4.08 -1.78 12.85
CA THR A 25 -5.33 -1.28 12.28
C THR A 25 -5.08 0.12 11.76
N PRO A 26 -5.55 0.48 10.57
CA PRO A 26 -5.43 1.84 10.09
C PRO A 26 -6.18 2.79 11.02
N ASP A 27 -5.49 3.77 11.54
CA ASP A 27 -6.09 4.89 12.22
C ASP A 27 -6.42 5.99 11.20
N VAL A 28 -7.36 6.83 11.52
CA VAL A 28 -7.64 8.00 10.71
C VAL A 28 -6.53 9.02 10.92
N TYR A 29 -5.77 9.30 9.86
CA TYR A 29 -4.74 10.32 9.94
C TYR A 29 -5.35 11.69 10.20
N SER A 30 -4.73 12.44 11.09
CA SER A 30 -5.05 13.86 11.29
C SER A 30 -4.86 14.70 10.03
N ASP A 31 -4.01 14.23 9.10
CA ASP A 31 -3.72 14.92 7.84
C ASP A 31 -4.64 14.53 6.69
N LEU A 32 -5.46 13.49 6.85
CA LEU A 32 -6.43 13.08 5.85
C LEU A 32 -7.72 13.89 6.02
N VAL A 33 -8.21 14.43 4.92
CA VAL A 33 -9.43 15.22 4.90
C VAL A 33 -10.58 14.31 4.46
N PHE A 34 -11.51 14.10 5.38
CA PHE A 34 -12.78 13.46 5.06
C PHE A 34 -13.86 14.54 4.95
N SER A 35 -14.64 14.52 3.89
CA SER A 35 -15.79 15.40 3.73
C SER A 35 -17.04 14.78 4.35
N GLU A 36 -17.95 15.60 4.83
CA GLU A 36 -19.25 15.17 5.29
C GLU A 36 -19.99 14.46 4.14
N GLY A 37 -20.47 13.25 4.35
CA GLY A 37 -21.08 12.44 3.29
C GLY A 37 -20.11 11.62 2.45
N ASP A 38 -18.90 11.39 2.94
CA ASP A 38 -17.90 10.55 2.28
C ASP A 38 -18.43 9.15 1.94
N SER A 39 -17.93 8.65 0.81
CA SER A 39 -18.21 7.31 0.32
C SER A 39 -17.95 6.24 1.39
N LYS A 40 -18.71 5.17 1.34
CA LYS A 40 -18.47 4.01 2.21
C LYS A 40 -17.03 3.53 2.11
N THR A 41 -16.45 3.17 3.23
CA THR A 41 -15.09 2.63 3.31
C THR A 41 -15.11 1.18 3.77
N LEU A 42 -14.14 0.39 3.29
CA LEU A 42 -13.96 -0.99 3.69
C LEU A 42 -12.51 -1.24 4.05
N GLN A 43 -12.30 -1.92 5.19
CA GLN A 43 -10.97 -2.37 5.59
C GLN A 43 -10.65 -3.72 4.95
N LEU A 44 -9.48 -3.83 4.33
CA LEU A 44 -9.00 -5.05 3.68
C LEU A 44 -7.55 -5.35 4.07
N ASN A 45 -7.18 -6.61 3.98
CA ASN A 45 -5.80 -7.05 4.10
C ASN A 45 -5.07 -6.81 2.77
N PHE A 46 -3.98 -6.05 2.83
CA PHE A 46 -3.25 -5.60 1.65
C PHE A 46 -2.07 -6.51 1.32
N LEU A 47 -1.99 -6.94 0.07
CA LEU A 47 -0.90 -7.74 -0.46
C LEU A 47 -0.25 -7.05 -1.66
N THR A 48 1.06 -7.18 -1.79
CA THR A 48 1.83 -6.64 -2.91
C THR A 48 2.64 -7.73 -3.60
N PRO A 49 2.01 -8.61 -4.38
CA PRO A 49 2.71 -9.64 -5.14
C PRO A 49 3.39 -9.07 -6.40
N HIS A 50 4.18 -9.89 -7.06
CA HIS A 50 4.77 -9.56 -8.35
C HIS A 50 3.69 -9.33 -9.42
N GLY A 51 3.93 -8.36 -10.29
CA GLY A 51 3.08 -8.09 -11.43
C GLY A 51 3.17 -9.17 -12.50
N LYS A 52 2.08 -9.41 -13.19
CA LYS A 52 2.03 -10.41 -14.27
C LYS A 52 2.73 -9.94 -15.56
N TRP A 53 2.70 -8.64 -15.83
CA TRP A 53 3.07 -8.07 -17.13
C TRP A 53 4.36 -7.25 -17.12
N HIS A 54 4.99 -7.12 -15.96
CA HIS A 54 6.24 -6.39 -15.78
C HIS A 54 7.11 -7.09 -14.74
N MET A 55 8.41 -6.83 -14.79
CA MET A 55 9.36 -7.32 -13.81
C MET A 55 9.86 -6.13 -12.99
N HIS A 56 9.37 -5.99 -11.77
CA HIS A 56 9.50 -4.75 -11.02
C HIS A 56 9.00 -3.56 -11.87
N SER A 57 9.81 -2.52 -12.03
CA SER A 57 9.49 -1.39 -12.90
C SER A 57 9.82 -1.62 -14.38
N THR A 58 10.53 -2.69 -14.69
CA THR A 58 10.91 -3.01 -16.08
C THR A 58 9.66 -3.31 -16.91
N TYR A 59 9.56 -2.66 -18.05
CA TYR A 59 8.41 -2.65 -18.97
C TYR A 59 7.16 -1.89 -18.48
N ALA A 60 7.17 -1.30 -17.30
CA ALA A 60 6.02 -0.53 -16.79
C ALA A 60 5.76 0.73 -17.64
N ASP A 61 6.78 1.29 -18.28
CA ASP A 61 6.72 2.41 -19.22
C ASP A 61 6.35 1.99 -20.65
N ASN A 62 6.30 0.70 -20.93
CA ASN A 62 5.93 0.22 -22.26
C ASN A 62 4.43 0.39 -22.48
N HIS A 63 4.04 1.11 -23.51
CA HIS A 63 2.65 1.42 -23.82
C HIS A 63 1.75 0.18 -23.93
N ARG A 64 2.22 -0.89 -24.58
CA ARG A 64 1.45 -2.13 -24.71
C ARG A 64 1.27 -2.82 -23.35
N MET A 65 2.27 -2.79 -22.49
CA MET A 65 2.17 -3.36 -21.14
C MET A 65 1.24 -2.52 -20.26
N SER A 66 1.30 -1.21 -20.36
CA SER A 66 0.40 -0.33 -19.59
C SER A 66 -1.07 -0.52 -19.98
N THR A 67 -1.38 -0.81 -21.26
CA THR A 67 -2.75 -1.13 -21.66
C THR A 67 -3.27 -2.42 -21.02
N LEU A 68 -2.41 -3.42 -20.79
CA LEU A 68 -2.79 -4.64 -20.06
C LEU A 68 -3.06 -4.40 -18.59
N SER A 69 -2.53 -3.30 -18.04
CA SER A 69 -2.71 -2.85 -16.65
C SER A 69 -3.69 -1.68 -16.53
N ARG A 70 -4.58 -1.49 -17.48
CA ARG A 70 -5.61 -0.40 -17.49
C ARG A 70 -4.99 1.02 -17.43
N GLY A 71 -3.76 1.19 -17.89
CA GLY A 71 -3.04 2.46 -17.87
C GLY A 71 -2.59 2.92 -16.48
N CYS A 72 -2.65 2.06 -15.47
CA CYS A 72 -2.18 2.31 -14.11
C CYS A 72 -1.90 0.98 -13.40
N GLU A 73 -1.56 1.04 -12.13
CA GLU A 73 -1.46 -0.12 -11.25
C GLU A 73 -2.84 -0.45 -10.68
N PRO A 74 -3.53 -1.49 -11.14
CA PRO A 74 -4.89 -1.76 -10.71
C PRO A 74 -4.95 -2.27 -9.25
N PHE A 75 -5.98 -1.83 -8.54
CA PHE A 75 -6.35 -2.33 -7.24
C PHE A 75 -7.34 -3.49 -7.40
N TRP A 76 -6.88 -4.69 -7.13
CA TRP A 76 -7.70 -5.90 -7.22
C TRP A 76 -8.49 -6.11 -5.94
N ILE A 77 -9.79 -6.26 -6.09
CA ILE A 77 -10.74 -6.44 -4.99
C ILE A 77 -11.77 -7.51 -5.33
N ASN A 78 -12.24 -8.23 -4.29
CA ASN A 78 -13.33 -9.19 -4.46
C ASN A 78 -14.62 -8.50 -4.90
N ASP A 79 -15.42 -9.17 -5.74
CA ASP A 79 -16.68 -8.65 -6.29
C ASP A 79 -17.72 -8.30 -5.20
N LYS A 80 -17.84 -9.13 -4.16
CA LYS A 80 -18.78 -8.88 -3.05
C LYS A 80 -18.30 -7.76 -2.12
N ASP A 81 -17.00 -7.67 -1.92
CA ASP A 81 -16.40 -6.60 -1.13
C ASP A 81 -16.55 -5.25 -1.85
N ALA A 82 -16.30 -5.22 -3.16
CA ALA A 82 -16.51 -4.04 -4.00
C ALA A 82 -17.97 -3.58 -3.99
N ALA A 83 -18.90 -4.52 -4.16
CA ALA A 83 -20.34 -4.22 -4.14
C ALA A 83 -20.81 -3.65 -2.80
N SER A 84 -20.21 -4.06 -1.68
CA SER A 84 -20.58 -3.57 -0.34
C SER A 84 -20.27 -2.08 -0.13
N ILE A 85 -19.38 -1.52 -0.93
CA ILE A 85 -18.96 -0.11 -0.89
C ILE A 85 -19.21 0.61 -2.23
N GLU A 86 -20.08 0.05 -3.06
CA GLU A 86 -20.54 0.68 -4.31
C GLU A 86 -19.40 0.95 -5.32
N ILE A 87 -18.37 0.11 -5.31
CA ILE A 87 -17.29 0.15 -6.30
C ILE A 87 -17.60 -0.80 -7.44
N GLU A 88 -17.57 -0.29 -8.65
CA GLU A 88 -17.67 -1.04 -9.90
C GLU A 88 -16.29 -1.27 -10.52
N ASP A 89 -16.23 -2.23 -11.46
CA ASP A 89 -15.00 -2.49 -12.19
C ASP A 89 -14.57 -1.25 -12.99
N ASN A 90 -13.29 -0.93 -12.88
CA ASN A 90 -12.67 0.26 -13.48
C ASN A 90 -12.98 1.63 -12.82
N ASP A 91 -13.70 1.65 -11.72
CA ASP A 91 -13.83 2.88 -10.92
C ASP A 91 -12.48 3.36 -10.40
N TRP A 92 -12.35 4.69 -10.23
CA TRP A 92 -11.24 5.25 -9.49
C TRP A 92 -11.48 5.12 -7.99
N VAL A 93 -10.49 4.60 -7.30
CA VAL A 93 -10.53 4.36 -5.85
C VAL A 93 -9.36 5.01 -5.14
N GLU A 94 -9.61 5.46 -3.93
CA GLU A 94 -8.59 5.85 -2.97
C GLU A 94 -8.36 4.72 -1.98
N VAL A 95 -7.11 4.28 -1.91
CA VAL A 95 -6.64 3.25 -0.98
C VAL A 95 -5.68 3.93 -0.01
N HIS A 96 -5.96 3.83 1.28
CA HIS A 96 -5.19 4.56 2.28
C HIS A 96 -5.02 3.80 3.59
N ASN A 97 -4.03 4.19 4.34
CA ASN A 97 -3.79 3.78 5.73
C ASN A 97 -2.90 4.82 6.42
N ASP A 98 -2.37 4.48 7.59
CA ASP A 98 -1.50 5.36 8.38
C ASP A 98 -0.18 5.74 7.68
N HIS A 99 0.17 5.10 6.61
CA HIS A 99 1.44 5.36 5.92
C HIS A 99 1.26 6.24 4.68
N GLY A 100 0.08 6.22 4.08
CA GLY A 100 -0.16 7.04 2.90
C GLY A 100 -1.44 6.73 2.15
N VAL A 101 -1.49 7.25 0.93
CA VAL A 101 -2.65 7.14 0.02
C VAL A 101 -2.17 6.76 -1.37
N VAL A 102 -2.93 5.89 -2.02
CA VAL A 102 -2.81 5.56 -3.45
C VAL A 102 -4.14 5.81 -4.13
N VAL A 103 -4.10 6.41 -5.31
CA VAL A 103 -5.27 6.53 -6.20
C VAL A 103 -5.03 5.66 -7.42
N THR A 104 -5.96 4.79 -7.72
CA THR A 104 -5.84 3.86 -8.83
C THR A 104 -7.21 3.34 -9.29
N ARG A 105 -7.23 2.49 -10.32
CA ARG A 105 -8.47 1.89 -10.82
C ARG A 105 -8.75 0.55 -10.14
N ALA A 106 -10.01 0.34 -9.80
CA ALA A 106 -10.48 -0.95 -9.29
C ALA A 106 -10.46 -2.02 -10.40
N ALA A 107 -9.97 -3.19 -10.04
CA ALA A 107 -10.12 -4.42 -10.82
C ALA A 107 -10.95 -5.40 -9.99
N VAL A 108 -12.25 -5.42 -10.26
CA VAL A 108 -13.19 -6.25 -9.51
C VAL A 108 -13.16 -7.68 -10.04
N SER A 109 -12.94 -8.64 -9.15
CA SER A 109 -12.82 -10.04 -9.57
C SER A 109 -13.18 -11.03 -8.46
N ALA A 110 -14.01 -12.00 -8.78
CA ALA A 110 -14.31 -13.13 -7.89
C ALA A 110 -13.10 -14.05 -7.62
N ARG A 111 -11.96 -13.84 -8.31
CA ARG A 111 -10.72 -14.58 -8.08
C ARG A 111 -9.98 -14.12 -6.82
N ILE A 112 -10.28 -12.93 -6.33
CA ILE A 112 -9.71 -12.40 -5.11
C ILE A 112 -10.58 -12.88 -3.94
N PRO A 113 -10.02 -13.51 -2.91
CA PRO A 113 -10.77 -13.86 -1.71
C PRO A 113 -11.32 -12.62 -1.00
N ARG A 114 -12.45 -12.77 -0.33
CA ARG A 114 -13.02 -11.70 0.49
C ARG A 114 -12.06 -11.26 1.61
N GLY A 115 -12.11 -9.99 1.92
CA GLY A 115 -11.24 -9.39 2.94
C GLY A 115 -9.79 -9.17 2.52
N ILE A 116 -9.43 -9.48 1.27
CA ILE A 116 -8.10 -9.34 0.70
C ILE A 116 -8.13 -8.41 -0.50
N CYS A 117 -7.09 -7.60 -0.65
CA CYS A 117 -6.85 -6.81 -1.84
C CYS A 117 -5.39 -6.88 -2.29
N ILE A 118 -5.16 -6.57 -3.54
CA ILE A 118 -3.84 -6.68 -4.18
C ILE A 118 -3.56 -5.43 -5.00
N ILE A 119 -2.37 -4.87 -4.83
CA ILE A 119 -1.73 -3.99 -5.82
C ILE A 119 -0.37 -4.62 -6.14
N TYR A 120 -0.06 -4.80 -7.41
CA TYR A 120 1.24 -5.33 -7.80
C TYR A 120 2.36 -4.38 -7.41
N HIS A 121 3.50 -4.92 -6.99
CA HIS A 121 4.60 -4.10 -6.50
C HIS A 121 5.44 -3.50 -7.65
N SER A 122 6.13 -2.42 -7.31
CA SER A 122 7.16 -1.78 -8.15
C SER A 122 6.74 -1.23 -9.52
N PRO A 123 5.53 -0.72 -9.74
CA PRO A 123 5.25 0.01 -10.98
C PRO A 123 5.97 1.36 -10.97
N GLU A 124 6.30 1.85 -12.15
CA GLU A 124 6.75 3.22 -12.33
C GLU A 124 5.62 4.22 -12.05
N ARG A 125 5.98 5.37 -11.50
CA ARG A 125 5.04 6.48 -11.26
C ARG A 125 4.81 7.33 -12.52
N THR A 126 4.91 6.74 -13.68
CA THR A 126 4.72 7.42 -14.95
C THR A 126 3.28 7.60 -15.35
N TYR A 127 2.39 6.86 -14.70
CA TYR A 127 0.96 6.93 -14.99
C TYR A 127 0.35 8.25 -14.52
N SER A 128 -0.53 8.79 -15.36
CA SER A 128 -1.41 9.87 -14.94
C SER A 128 -2.58 9.27 -14.17
N VAL A 129 -2.74 9.70 -12.93
CA VAL A 129 -3.84 9.30 -12.06
C VAL A 129 -4.44 10.55 -11.43
N PRO A 130 -5.72 10.54 -11.06
CA PRO A 130 -6.33 11.65 -10.34
C PRO A 130 -5.57 11.99 -9.05
N LYS A 131 -5.64 13.24 -8.66
CA LYS A 131 -5.16 13.67 -7.34
C LYS A 131 -6.08 13.11 -6.26
N SER A 132 -5.55 12.96 -5.07
CA SER A 132 -6.29 12.45 -3.92
C SER A 132 -7.00 13.57 -3.17
N PRO A 133 -8.34 13.60 -3.09
CA PRO A 133 -9.08 14.48 -2.19
C PRO A 133 -8.65 14.33 -0.72
N LEU A 134 -8.39 13.10 -0.26
CA LEU A 134 -7.86 12.87 1.09
C LEU A 134 -6.55 13.60 1.36
N ARG A 135 -5.78 13.90 0.33
CA ARG A 135 -4.53 14.66 0.41
C ARG A 135 -4.66 16.10 -0.06
N LYS A 136 -5.83 16.70 0.06
CA LYS A 136 -6.08 18.09 -0.37
C LYS A 136 -5.72 18.30 -1.85
N ASN A 137 -6.16 17.38 -2.70
CA ASN A 137 -5.91 17.37 -4.14
C ASN A 137 -4.42 17.38 -4.51
N ARG A 138 -3.61 16.68 -3.76
CA ARG A 138 -2.21 16.39 -4.11
C ARG A 138 -2.09 15.02 -4.75
N ARG A 139 -1.01 14.81 -5.50
CA ARG A 139 -0.70 13.52 -6.08
C ARG A 139 -0.54 12.46 -4.97
N ALA A 140 -1.21 11.34 -5.15
CA ALA A 140 -1.06 10.17 -4.30
C ALA A 140 0.28 9.43 -4.54
N GLY A 141 0.62 8.53 -3.66
CA GLY A 141 1.80 7.69 -3.76
C GLY A 141 1.61 6.48 -4.66
N GLY A 142 2.56 5.56 -4.63
CA GLY A 142 2.46 4.20 -5.18
C GLY A 142 2.22 3.18 -4.05
N HIS A 143 2.20 1.89 -4.40
CA HIS A 143 1.94 0.79 -3.46
C HIS A 143 2.80 0.84 -2.19
N ASN A 144 4.08 1.24 -2.29
CA ASN A 144 4.97 1.39 -1.13
C ASN A 144 4.52 2.48 -0.14
N SER A 145 3.64 3.37 -0.55
CA SER A 145 3.05 4.35 0.38
C SER A 145 2.09 3.72 1.38
N LEU A 146 1.64 2.50 1.12
CA LEU A 146 0.72 1.76 1.98
C LEU A 146 1.42 0.68 2.81
N THR A 147 2.66 0.33 2.49
CA THR A 147 3.36 -0.73 3.19
C THR A 147 3.80 -0.28 4.58
N ARG A 148 3.75 -1.19 5.54
CA ARG A 148 4.12 -0.91 6.92
C ARG A 148 5.60 -0.57 7.01
N THR A 149 5.89 0.63 7.48
CA THR A 149 7.23 1.15 7.62
C THR A 149 7.38 1.89 8.94
N ARG A 150 8.42 1.60 9.70
CA ARG A 150 8.74 2.33 10.93
C ARG A 150 10.18 2.81 10.89
N LEU A 151 10.40 4.03 11.35
CA LEU A 151 11.74 4.58 11.47
C LEU A 151 12.47 3.98 12.69
N LYS A 152 13.73 3.63 12.49
CA LYS A 152 14.64 3.27 13.60
C LYS A 152 15.36 4.52 14.08
N PRO A 153 15.19 4.92 15.33
CA PRO A 153 15.68 6.21 15.79
C PRO A 153 17.20 6.33 15.86
N ASN A 154 17.93 5.23 15.77
CA ASN A 154 19.37 5.19 16.01
C ASN A 154 20.23 4.88 14.77
N LEU A 155 19.68 4.89 13.57
CA LEU A 155 20.42 4.51 12.36
C LEU A 155 20.62 5.63 11.36
N MET A 156 20.71 6.86 11.83
CA MET A 156 21.06 8.01 11.01
C MET A 156 22.58 8.16 10.88
N VAL A 157 23.29 7.12 10.49
CA VAL A 157 24.74 7.16 10.32
C VAL A 157 25.10 7.13 8.84
N GLY A 158 25.90 8.08 8.41
CA GLY A 158 26.49 8.07 7.08
C GLY A 158 25.56 8.40 5.90
N GLY A 159 24.47 9.11 6.11
CA GLY A 159 23.55 9.51 5.05
C GLY A 159 22.70 8.35 4.48
N TYR A 160 22.93 7.15 4.91
CA TYR A 160 22.08 6.00 4.63
C TYR A 160 21.07 5.85 5.75
N GLY A 161 20.10 6.68 5.74
CA GLY A 161 18.95 6.54 6.59
C GLY A 161 18.18 5.30 6.25
N GLN A 162 18.51 4.25 6.88
CA GLN A 162 17.79 3.00 6.76
C GLN A 162 17.02 2.78 8.02
N PHE A 163 15.82 3.07 7.93
CA PHE A 163 15.08 3.51 9.03
C PHE A 163 13.88 2.65 9.27
N THR A 164 13.68 1.66 8.43
CA THR A 164 12.53 0.80 8.49
C THR A 164 12.90 -0.53 9.09
N TYR A 165 12.13 -0.98 10.03
CA TYR A 165 12.18 -2.35 10.50
C TYR A 165 10.77 -2.93 10.53
N HIS A 166 10.70 -4.21 10.27
CA HIS A 166 9.47 -4.98 10.33
C HIS A 166 9.74 -6.35 10.89
N PHE A 167 8.79 -6.88 11.62
CA PHE A 167 8.72 -8.30 11.94
C PHE A 167 10.05 -8.98 12.23
N ASN A 168 10.63 -8.73 13.38
CA ASN A 168 11.83 -9.43 13.80
C ASN A 168 13.00 -9.29 12.83
N TYR A 169 13.05 -8.19 12.10
CA TYR A 169 14.09 -7.97 11.11
C TYR A 169 14.86 -6.68 11.37
N TRP A 170 16.15 -6.83 11.58
CA TRP A 170 17.10 -5.74 11.72
C TRP A 170 17.65 -5.34 10.36
N GLY A 171 16.99 -4.50 9.66
CA GLY A 171 17.42 -4.05 8.35
C GLY A 171 16.31 -3.27 7.65
N PRO A 172 16.62 -2.68 6.48
CA PRO A 172 15.64 -2.03 5.66
C PRO A 172 14.78 -3.08 4.98
N THR A 173 13.58 -3.26 5.44
CA THR A 173 12.65 -4.18 4.81
C THR A 173 11.25 -3.59 4.81
N GLY A 174 10.53 -3.81 3.73
CA GLY A 174 9.12 -3.48 3.63
C GLY A 174 8.26 -4.65 4.08
N CYS A 175 7.14 -4.36 4.68
CA CYS A 175 6.14 -5.35 5.00
C CYS A 175 5.06 -5.38 3.93
N ASN A 176 5.15 -6.33 3.03
CA ASN A 176 4.29 -6.41 1.86
C ASN A 176 2.99 -7.21 2.11
N ARG A 177 2.82 -7.80 3.29
CA ARG A 177 1.75 -8.75 3.55
C ARG A 177 1.07 -8.59 4.91
N ASP A 178 1.52 -7.66 5.71
CA ASP A 178 1.08 -7.49 7.09
C ASP A 178 0.51 -6.09 7.35
N THR A 179 -0.20 -5.56 6.37
CA THR A 179 -0.77 -4.23 6.43
C THR A 179 -2.25 -4.30 6.11
N HIS A 180 -3.05 -3.57 6.89
CA HIS A 180 -4.42 -3.28 6.53
C HIS A 180 -4.49 -1.95 5.79
N ILE A 181 -5.48 -1.83 4.93
CA ILE A 181 -5.82 -0.58 4.25
C ILE A 181 -7.31 -0.32 4.36
N LEU A 182 -7.68 0.92 4.16
CA LEU A 182 -9.05 1.34 3.90
C LEU A 182 -9.17 1.69 2.42
N VAL A 183 -10.27 1.31 1.80
CA VAL A 183 -10.57 1.64 0.42
C VAL A 183 -11.93 2.32 0.33
N ARG A 184 -12.03 3.32 -0.53
CA ARG A 184 -13.29 3.98 -0.90
C ARG A 184 -13.30 4.34 -2.38
N LYS A 185 -14.48 4.53 -2.95
CA LYS A 185 -14.61 5.14 -4.27
C LYS A 185 -14.13 6.59 -4.22
N CYS A 186 -13.39 7.04 -5.24
CA CYS A 186 -13.03 8.45 -5.38
C CYS A 186 -14.30 9.29 -5.51
N PRO A 187 -14.55 10.24 -4.59
CA PRO A 187 -15.76 11.05 -4.64
C PRO A 187 -15.73 12.07 -5.80
N GLU A 188 -14.55 12.52 -6.17
CA GLU A 188 -14.30 13.49 -7.22
C GLU A 188 -13.01 13.18 -7.96
N LEU A 189 -12.96 13.44 -9.25
CA LEU A 189 -11.77 13.24 -10.09
C LEU A 189 -11.12 14.58 -10.42
N VAL A 190 -10.09 14.94 -9.69
CA VAL A 190 -9.24 16.11 -9.93
C VAL A 190 -7.92 15.64 -10.57
N TRP A 191 -7.56 16.21 -11.71
CA TRP A 191 -6.36 15.86 -12.48
C TRP A 191 -5.21 16.86 -12.30
#